data_5938f9ba475ad096e33948b4aee7671c
#
_entry.id   5938f9ba475ad096e33948b4aee7671c
#
_cell.length_a   1.000
_cell.length_b   1.000
_cell.length_c   1.000
_cell.angle_alpha   90.00
_cell.angle_beta   90.00
_cell.angle_gamma   90.00
#
_symmetry.space_group_name_H-M   'P 1'
#
loop_
_entity.id
_entity.type
_entity.pdbx_description
1 polymer ?
#
loop_
_entity_poly.entity_id
_entity_poly.type
_entity_poly.pdbx_seq_one_letter_code
_entity_poly.pdbx_strand_id
1 'polypeptide(L)'
;MTVSGSRRHSRGATEPWASSPRRLGRFGIWRSASLVTPELAAGIERLGFGALWLGSSPAGDLAQAEELLEATTTLTLATSIVNMWQDQPQDVARSFARVQRRHPGRFLLGVGAGHREATQQYARPYQALARYVDVLQAGGVPRDSLVLAALGPKVLGLARDRAAGAIPYLVPPGHTRQARAVLGPGPLLAPEHKVVLDTDPDQARALGRTTVHPHLGMVNYTSNLRRLGWTDDDLSGSGSDALIDALVAHGSPAEIAAQLTRHLDAGADHVCLQLITDEGADPLPGYRALAPALGLS
;
A
#
# COMPACT_ATOMS: atom_id res chain seq x y z
N MET A 1 -24.61 31.24 47.19
CA MET A 1 -23.37 30.54 46.83
C MET A 1 -23.70 29.53 45.75
N THR A 2 -23.49 29.91 44.51
CA THR A 2 -23.83 29.11 43.32
C THR A 2 -22.51 28.64 42.71
N VAL A 3 -22.30 27.34 42.74
CA VAL A 3 -21.10 26.68 42.14
C VAL A 3 -21.39 26.38 40.69
N SER A 4 -20.70 27.09 39.81
CA SER A 4 -20.71 26.89 38.36
C SER A 4 -19.93 25.64 38.02
N GLY A 5 -20.62 24.59 37.55
CA GLY A 5 -20.02 23.36 37.02
C GLY A 5 -19.54 23.55 35.60
N SER A 6 -18.25 23.65 35.41
CA SER A 6 -17.60 23.61 34.07
C SER A 6 -17.77 22.22 33.43
N ARG A 7 -18.61 22.13 32.39
CA ARG A 7 -18.69 20.94 31.55
C ARG A 7 -17.42 20.90 30.67
N ARG A 8 -16.51 19.99 30.98
CA ARG A 8 -15.41 19.60 30.11
C ARG A 8 -16.03 18.88 28.90
N HIS A 9 -15.95 19.49 27.73
CA HIS A 9 -16.18 18.81 26.47
C HIS A 9 -15.09 17.76 26.29
N SER A 10 -15.43 16.50 26.48
CA SER A 10 -14.63 15.36 26.04
C SER A 10 -14.57 15.42 24.52
N ARG A 11 -13.43 15.83 23.98
CA ARG A 11 -13.13 15.60 22.55
C ARG A 11 -13.13 14.10 22.35
N GLY A 12 -14.09 13.60 21.58
CA GLY A 12 -14.15 12.20 21.19
C GLY A 12 -12.83 11.80 20.54
N ALA A 13 -12.13 10.87 21.16
CA ALA A 13 -10.99 10.22 20.56
C ALA A 13 -11.53 9.45 19.33
N THR A 14 -11.22 9.94 18.13
CA THR A 14 -11.42 9.16 16.89
C THR A 14 -10.56 7.91 17.02
N GLU A 15 -11.17 6.74 16.98
CA GLU A 15 -10.42 5.48 16.97
C GLU A 15 -9.41 5.49 15.82
N PRO A 16 -8.14 5.12 16.07
CA PRO A 16 -7.13 5.08 15.02
C PRO A 16 -7.57 4.14 13.88
N TRP A 17 -7.26 4.46 12.64
CA TRP A 17 -7.52 3.60 11.47
C TRP A 17 -7.04 2.16 11.68
N ALA A 18 -5.90 1.99 12.34
CA ALA A 18 -5.31 0.71 12.68
C ALA A 18 -6.16 -0.13 13.65
N SER A 19 -7.07 0.49 14.43
CA SER A 19 -7.95 -0.22 15.36
C SER A 19 -9.30 -0.62 14.74
N SER A 20 -9.52 -0.31 13.43
CA SER A 20 -10.73 -0.73 12.70
C SER A 20 -10.40 -1.71 11.55
N PRO A 21 -10.14 -3.01 11.85
CA PRO A 21 -9.86 -4.01 10.82
C PRO A 21 -11.00 -4.20 9.82
N ARG A 22 -12.18 -3.68 10.12
CA ARG A 22 -13.39 -3.82 9.29
C ARG A 22 -13.41 -2.94 8.04
N ARG A 23 -12.57 -1.89 7.93
CA ARG A 23 -12.59 -0.96 6.77
C ARG A 23 -11.69 -1.38 5.63
N LEU A 24 -10.52 -1.97 5.91
CA LEU A 24 -9.59 -2.43 4.88
C LEU A 24 -9.76 -3.93 4.58
N GLY A 25 -10.23 -4.73 5.55
CA GLY A 25 -10.17 -6.17 5.48
C GLY A 25 -8.75 -6.71 5.61
N ARG A 26 -8.58 -8.03 5.52
CA ARG A 26 -7.25 -8.68 5.55
C ARG A 26 -6.52 -8.56 4.20
N PHE A 27 -7.27 -8.46 3.11
CA PHE A 27 -6.76 -8.42 1.75
C PHE A 27 -7.40 -7.29 0.96
N GLY A 28 -6.59 -6.62 0.14
CA GLY A 28 -7.01 -5.62 -0.82
C GLY A 28 -6.26 -5.79 -2.13
N ILE A 29 -6.63 -5.00 -3.11
CA ILE A 29 -6.00 -4.98 -4.43
C ILE A 29 -5.02 -3.82 -4.52
N TRP A 30 -3.82 -4.06 -5.03
CA TRP A 30 -2.92 -3.05 -5.55
C TRP A 30 -2.93 -3.10 -7.08
N ARG A 31 -3.14 -1.96 -7.73
CA ARG A 31 -3.07 -1.87 -9.19
C ARG A 31 -2.58 -0.49 -9.62
N SER A 32 -1.84 -0.44 -10.75
CA SER A 32 -1.45 0.83 -11.34
C SER A 32 -2.68 1.70 -11.59
N ALA A 33 -2.65 2.96 -11.16
CA ALA A 33 -3.78 3.88 -11.27
C ALA A 33 -4.31 4.00 -12.70
N SER A 34 -3.41 4.05 -13.69
CA SER A 34 -3.78 4.11 -15.11
C SER A 34 -4.57 2.91 -15.64
N LEU A 35 -4.59 1.80 -14.90
CA LEU A 35 -5.30 0.56 -15.26
C LEU A 35 -6.56 0.32 -14.41
N VAL A 36 -6.99 1.31 -13.64
CA VAL A 36 -8.19 1.23 -12.80
C VAL A 36 -9.31 2.08 -13.39
N THR A 37 -10.44 1.44 -13.65
CA THR A 37 -11.68 2.12 -14.08
C THR A 37 -12.74 2.03 -12.97
N PRO A 38 -13.79 2.86 -13.01
CA PRO A 38 -14.93 2.78 -12.08
C PRO A 38 -15.57 1.39 -12.06
N GLU A 39 -15.71 0.74 -13.23
CA GLU A 39 -16.31 -0.60 -13.36
C GLU A 39 -15.43 -1.66 -12.69
N LEU A 40 -14.10 -1.55 -12.83
CA LEU A 40 -13.16 -2.44 -12.16
C LEU A 40 -13.23 -2.26 -10.64
N ALA A 41 -13.25 -1.02 -10.14
CA ALA A 41 -13.36 -0.74 -8.71
C ALA A 41 -14.67 -1.32 -8.12
N ALA A 42 -15.81 -1.12 -8.79
CA ALA A 42 -17.08 -1.72 -8.41
C ALA A 42 -17.05 -3.26 -8.48
N GLY A 43 -16.32 -3.84 -9.45
CA GLY A 43 -16.08 -5.27 -9.55
C GLY A 43 -15.30 -5.82 -8.36
N ILE A 44 -14.22 -5.14 -7.96
CA ILE A 44 -13.39 -5.46 -6.79
C ILE A 44 -14.22 -5.41 -5.50
N GLU A 45 -15.05 -4.36 -5.33
CA GLU A 45 -15.95 -4.24 -4.18
C GLU A 45 -16.93 -5.40 -4.09
N ARG A 46 -17.58 -5.76 -5.22
CA ARG A 46 -18.54 -6.91 -5.27
C ARG A 46 -17.90 -8.26 -4.94
N LEU A 47 -16.59 -8.39 -5.11
CA LEU A 47 -15.84 -9.60 -4.74
C LEU A 47 -15.42 -9.61 -3.27
N GLY A 48 -15.82 -8.62 -2.47
CA GLY A 48 -15.56 -8.55 -1.04
C GLY A 48 -14.18 -8.02 -0.64
N PHE A 49 -13.37 -7.51 -1.58
CA PHE A 49 -12.13 -6.83 -1.22
C PHE A 49 -12.43 -5.52 -0.50
N GLY A 50 -11.78 -5.29 0.65
CA GLY A 50 -12.06 -4.11 1.47
C GLY A 50 -11.33 -2.85 1.02
N ALA A 51 -10.25 -2.98 0.24
CA ALA A 51 -9.43 -1.85 -0.20
C ALA A 51 -8.90 -1.99 -1.63
N LEU A 52 -8.75 -0.84 -2.31
CA LEU A 52 -8.06 -0.71 -3.58
C LEU A 52 -6.96 0.36 -3.44
N TRP A 53 -5.72 -0.05 -3.68
CA TRP A 53 -4.52 0.77 -3.61
C TRP A 53 -4.09 1.19 -5.00
N LEU A 54 -4.18 2.48 -5.28
CA LEU A 54 -3.81 3.08 -6.57
C LEU A 54 -2.30 3.27 -6.63
N GLY A 55 -1.64 2.44 -7.42
CA GLY A 55 -0.19 2.42 -7.58
C GLY A 55 0.34 3.31 -8.68
N SER A 56 1.66 3.27 -8.89
CA SER A 56 2.38 3.95 -9.98
C SER A 56 2.22 5.48 -9.96
N SER A 57 2.34 6.08 -8.77
CA SER A 57 2.33 7.54 -8.56
C SER A 57 1.08 8.23 -9.13
N PRO A 58 -0.13 7.89 -8.65
CA PRO A 58 -1.34 8.63 -9.02
C PRO A 58 -1.17 10.12 -8.70
N ALA A 59 -1.86 10.97 -9.49
CA ALA A 59 -1.80 12.42 -9.33
C ALA A 59 -2.31 12.89 -7.95
N GLY A 60 -1.62 13.87 -7.36
CA GLY A 60 -1.96 14.43 -6.06
C GLY A 60 -3.21 15.30 -6.04
N ASP A 61 -3.82 15.57 -7.21
CA ASP A 61 -5.14 16.19 -7.29
C ASP A 61 -6.28 15.27 -6.83
N LEU A 62 -6.02 13.94 -6.75
CA LEU A 62 -6.94 12.89 -6.29
C LEU A 62 -8.25 12.80 -7.07
N ALA A 63 -8.34 13.36 -8.28
CA ALA A 63 -9.56 13.38 -9.10
C ALA A 63 -10.03 11.94 -9.42
N GLN A 64 -9.09 11.07 -9.83
CA GLN A 64 -9.40 9.65 -10.06
C GLN A 64 -9.90 8.94 -8.80
N ALA A 65 -9.30 9.23 -7.63
CA ALA A 65 -9.77 8.63 -6.38
C ALA A 65 -11.23 9.03 -6.07
N GLU A 66 -11.63 10.28 -6.33
CA GLU A 66 -13.02 10.71 -6.18
C GLU A 66 -13.96 9.97 -7.13
N GLU A 67 -13.60 9.86 -8.41
CA GLU A 67 -14.39 9.13 -9.41
C GLU A 67 -14.62 7.66 -9.00
N LEU A 68 -13.57 6.99 -8.53
CA LEU A 68 -13.66 5.60 -8.08
C LEU A 68 -14.47 5.46 -6.78
N LEU A 69 -14.40 6.44 -5.87
CA LEU A 69 -15.21 6.48 -4.66
C LEU A 69 -16.69 6.72 -4.95
N GLU A 70 -17.02 7.48 -6.01
CA GLU A 70 -18.39 7.68 -6.49
C GLU A 70 -18.97 6.39 -7.07
N ALA A 71 -18.15 5.56 -7.71
CA ALA A 71 -18.56 4.28 -8.31
C ALA A 71 -18.70 3.14 -7.30
N THR A 72 -18.33 3.35 -6.03
CA THR A 72 -18.31 2.33 -4.97
C THR A 72 -18.99 2.84 -3.70
N THR A 73 -19.41 1.92 -2.81
CA THR A 73 -20.19 2.28 -1.60
C THR A 73 -19.42 2.06 -0.30
N THR A 74 -18.60 1.01 -0.23
CA THR A 74 -17.92 0.57 0.99
C THR A 74 -16.40 0.47 0.80
N LEU A 75 -15.93 0.32 -0.44
CA LEU A 75 -14.52 0.16 -0.77
C LEU A 75 -13.69 1.34 -0.25
N THR A 76 -12.62 1.04 0.44
CA THR A 76 -11.63 2.04 0.82
C THR A 76 -10.63 2.23 -0.32
N LEU A 77 -10.43 3.46 -0.77
CA LEU A 77 -9.38 3.81 -1.73
C LEU A 77 -8.14 4.30 -0.99
N ALA A 78 -6.97 3.96 -1.52
CA ALA A 78 -5.71 4.48 -1.01
C ALA A 78 -4.76 4.78 -2.17
N THR A 79 -3.92 5.80 -2.05
CA THR A 79 -2.81 6.00 -2.99
C THR A 79 -1.57 5.22 -2.55
N SER A 80 -0.86 4.65 -3.52
CA SER A 80 0.37 3.86 -3.29
C SER A 80 1.41 4.16 -4.39
N ILE A 81 1.90 5.37 -4.44
CA ILE A 81 1.83 6.51 -3.52
C ILE A 81 1.73 7.82 -4.32
N VAL A 82 1.16 8.89 -3.74
CA VAL A 82 1.42 10.25 -4.25
C VAL A 82 2.90 10.54 -4.08
N ASN A 83 3.55 10.94 -5.16
CA ASN A 83 4.98 11.19 -5.19
C ASN A 83 5.27 12.62 -4.70
N MET A 84 5.96 12.73 -3.56
CA MET A 84 6.25 14.03 -2.93
C MET A 84 7.11 14.98 -3.79
N TRP A 85 7.75 14.48 -4.84
CA TRP A 85 8.55 15.30 -5.75
C TRP A 85 7.73 15.88 -6.91
N GLN A 86 6.58 15.29 -7.21
CA GLN A 86 5.71 15.69 -8.32
C GLN A 86 4.61 16.64 -7.86
N ASP A 87 4.08 16.43 -6.64
CA ASP A 87 2.91 17.14 -6.14
C ASP A 87 3.25 17.99 -4.91
N GLN A 88 2.79 19.24 -4.89
CA GLN A 88 3.01 20.12 -3.75
C GLN A 88 2.12 19.71 -2.58
N PRO A 89 2.63 19.61 -1.34
CA PRO A 89 1.88 19.09 -0.21
C PRO A 89 0.64 19.93 0.15
N GLN A 90 0.67 21.25 -0.10
CA GLN A 90 -0.48 22.12 0.14
C GLN A 90 -1.64 21.79 -0.81
N ASP A 91 -1.34 21.47 -2.07
CA ASP A 91 -2.34 21.11 -3.07
C ASP A 91 -2.93 19.74 -2.77
N VAL A 92 -2.09 18.78 -2.40
CA VAL A 92 -2.51 17.45 -1.96
C VAL A 92 -3.39 17.51 -0.71
N ALA A 93 -3.05 18.36 0.27
CA ALA A 93 -3.88 18.55 1.46
C ALA A 93 -5.27 19.14 1.11
N ARG A 94 -5.35 20.09 0.17
CA ARG A 94 -6.64 20.60 -0.33
C ARG A 94 -7.46 19.53 -1.04
N SER A 95 -6.82 18.73 -1.88
CA SER A 95 -7.45 17.60 -2.57
C SER A 95 -7.97 16.56 -1.57
N PHE A 96 -7.16 16.19 -0.59
CA PHE A 96 -7.56 15.29 0.50
C PHE A 96 -8.80 15.82 1.25
N ALA A 97 -8.82 17.10 1.62
CA ALA A 97 -9.96 17.70 2.31
C ALA A 97 -11.24 17.67 1.45
N ARG A 98 -11.12 17.80 0.12
CA ARG A 98 -12.23 17.68 -0.82
C ARG A 98 -12.77 16.25 -0.86
N VAL A 99 -11.88 15.24 -0.99
CA VAL A 99 -12.26 13.81 -0.96
C VAL A 99 -12.96 13.44 0.34
N GLN A 100 -12.38 13.84 1.49
CA GLN A 100 -12.94 13.50 2.81
C GLN A 100 -14.31 14.12 3.08
N ARG A 101 -14.59 15.32 2.55
CA ARG A 101 -15.94 15.90 2.69
C ARG A 101 -16.99 15.11 1.92
N ARG A 102 -16.67 14.56 0.75
CA ARG A 102 -17.60 13.82 -0.11
C ARG A 102 -17.71 12.35 0.31
N HIS A 103 -16.61 11.77 0.75
CA HIS A 103 -16.47 10.33 1.05
C HIS A 103 -15.79 10.11 2.42
N PRO A 104 -16.43 10.53 3.52
CA PRO A 104 -15.81 10.50 4.85
C PRO A 104 -15.38 9.10 5.24
N GLY A 105 -14.11 8.96 5.64
CA GLY A 105 -13.54 7.72 6.15
C GLY A 105 -13.28 6.63 5.11
N ARG A 106 -13.41 6.90 3.81
CA ARG A 106 -13.21 5.92 2.74
C ARG A 106 -11.90 6.13 1.96
N PHE A 107 -11.04 7.04 2.38
CA PHE A 107 -9.81 7.34 1.69
C PHE A 107 -8.60 7.41 2.62
N LEU A 108 -7.50 6.74 2.22
CA LEU A 108 -6.17 6.84 2.83
C LEU A 108 -5.22 7.54 1.86
N LEU A 109 -4.53 8.56 2.35
CA LEU A 109 -3.50 9.24 1.58
C LEU A 109 -2.16 8.53 1.80
N GLY A 110 -1.72 7.74 0.82
CA GLY A 110 -0.39 7.16 0.80
C GLY A 110 0.60 8.11 0.12
N VAL A 111 1.70 8.43 0.78
CA VAL A 111 2.75 9.30 0.23
C VAL A 111 4.12 8.64 0.34
N GLY A 112 5.02 9.03 -0.54
CA GLY A 112 6.38 8.51 -0.55
C GLY A 112 7.34 9.31 -1.42
N ALA A 113 8.63 8.97 -1.30
CA ALA A 113 9.69 9.63 -2.06
C ALA A 113 9.87 9.09 -3.48
N GLY A 114 9.12 8.07 -3.89
CA GLY A 114 9.35 7.42 -5.18
C GLY A 114 10.79 6.87 -5.29
N HIS A 115 11.34 6.91 -6.49
CA HIS A 115 12.66 6.36 -6.82
C HIS A 115 13.63 7.44 -7.26
N ARG A 116 14.88 7.31 -6.81
CA ARG A 116 15.96 8.24 -7.19
C ARG A 116 16.16 8.28 -8.71
N GLU A 117 16.07 7.13 -9.32
CA GLU A 117 16.28 6.91 -10.76
C GLU A 117 15.19 7.57 -11.61
N ALA A 118 14.01 7.84 -11.02
CA ALA A 118 12.88 8.50 -11.68
C ALA A 118 12.74 10.00 -11.33
N THR A 119 13.68 10.59 -10.56
CA THR A 119 13.52 11.94 -10.02
C THR A 119 14.81 12.75 -10.11
N GLN A 120 14.81 13.85 -10.88
CA GLN A 120 16.00 14.71 -11.07
C GLN A 120 16.46 15.44 -9.78
N GLN A 121 15.55 15.73 -8.85
CA GLN A 121 15.80 16.50 -7.62
C GLN A 121 15.76 15.65 -6.34
N TYR A 122 16.26 14.43 -6.41
CA TYR A 122 16.24 13.50 -5.28
C TYR A 122 17.32 13.83 -4.25
N ALA A 123 17.05 14.77 -3.35
CA ALA A 123 17.98 15.19 -2.31
C ALA A 123 17.40 14.95 -0.91
N ARG A 124 18.18 14.22 -0.06
CA ARG A 124 17.85 13.97 1.35
C ARG A 124 16.40 13.47 1.54
N PRO A 125 16.01 12.34 0.93
CA PRO A 125 14.61 11.92 0.82
C PRO A 125 13.89 11.77 2.18
N TYR A 126 14.59 11.35 3.23
CA TYR A 126 14.02 11.25 4.57
C TYR A 126 13.57 12.61 5.12
N GLN A 127 14.47 13.62 5.06
CA GLN A 127 14.14 14.96 5.55
C GLN A 127 13.06 15.63 4.70
N ALA A 128 13.10 15.40 3.39
CA ALA A 128 12.09 15.92 2.48
C ALA A 128 10.71 15.30 2.78
N LEU A 129 10.65 13.98 2.97
CA LEU A 129 9.40 13.28 3.34
C LEU A 129 8.88 13.76 4.71
N ALA A 130 9.74 13.92 5.70
CA ALA A 130 9.33 14.43 7.01
C ALA A 130 8.71 15.83 6.91
N ARG A 131 9.35 16.74 6.16
CA ARG A 131 8.77 18.09 5.91
C ARG A 131 7.47 18.04 5.09
N TYR A 132 7.39 17.16 4.12
CA TYR A 132 6.17 16.96 3.34
C TYR A 132 5.00 16.55 4.25
N VAL A 133 5.24 15.60 5.15
CA VAL A 133 4.27 15.16 6.17
C VAL A 133 3.87 16.33 7.10
N ASP A 134 4.85 17.16 7.54
CA ASP A 134 4.56 18.34 8.37
C ASP A 134 3.56 19.28 7.67
N VAL A 135 3.78 19.56 6.39
CA VAL A 135 2.90 20.46 5.62
C VAL A 135 1.53 19.84 5.38
N LEU A 136 1.45 18.54 5.07
CA LEU A 136 0.17 17.84 4.95
C LEU A 136 -0.66 17.94 6.23
N GLN A 137 -0.03 17.68 7.41
CA GLN A 137 -0.70 17.73 8.70
C GLN A 137 -1.12 19.17 9.07
N ALA A 138 -0.27 20.16 8.80
CA ALA A 138 -0.62 21.58 8.96
C ALA A 138 -1.77 21.98 8.04
N GLY A 139 -1.88 21.37 6.85
CA GLY A 139 -2.98 21.52 5.90
C GLY A 139 -4.26 20.73 6.26
N GLY A 140 -4.29 20.05 7.41
CA GLY A 140 -5.47 19.37 7.93
C GLY A 140 -5.60 17.89 7.57
N VAL A 141 -4.55 17.26 6.99
CA VAL A 141 -4.54 15.79 6.80
C VAL A 141 -4.31 15.11 8.15
N PRO A 142 -5.27 14.33 8.67
CA PRO A 142 -5.11 13.67 9.96
C PRO A 142 -4.02 12.58 9.88
N ARG A 143 -3.31 12.36 10.98
CA ARG A 143 -2.31 11.30 11.10
C ARG A 143 -2.88 9.93 10.74
N ASP A 144 -4.08 9.63 11.19
CA ASP A 144 -4.76 8.35 11.01
C ASP A 144 -5.29 8.13 9.58
N SER A 145 -5.22 9.13 8.72
CA SER A 145 -5.57 9.04 7.29
C SER A 145 -4.35 9.08 6.36
N LEU A 146 -3.14 9.05 6.91
CA LEU A 146 -1.89 9.11 6.17
C LEU A 146 -1.12 7.80 6.30
N VAL A 147 -0.62 7.23 5.20
CA VAL A 147 0.30 6.08 5.20
C VAL A 147 1.56 6.40 4.42
N LEU A 148 2.70 5.83 4.83
CA LEU A 148 3.98 6.11 4.19
C LEU A 148 4.52 4.89 3.46
N ALA A 149 5.02 5.07 2.22
CA ALA A 149 5.86 4.07 1.58
C ALA A 149 7.18 3.97 2.35
N ALA A 150 7.43 2.81 2.95
CA ALA A 150 8.55 2.63 3.85
C ALA A 150 9.18 1.25 3.72
N LEU A 151 10.48 1.21 3.43
CA LEU A 151 11.28 -0.02 3.37
C LEU A 151 12.28 -0.09 4.52
N GLY A 152 13.01 1.00 4.77
CA GLY A 152 14.06 1.05 5.77
C GLY A 152 13.59 1.50 7.15
N PRO A 153 14.34 1.17 8.22
CA PRO A 153 13.91 1.41 9.61
C PRO A 153 13.67 2.89 9.93
N LYS A 154 14.38 3.82 9.28
CA LYS A 154 14.19 5.26 9.50
C LYS A 154 12.81 5.73 9.04
N VAL A 155 12.36 5.31 7.84
CA VAL A 155 11.05 5.71 7.32
C VAL A 155 9.94 4.92 8.00
N LEU A 156 10.16 3.66 8.38
CA LEU A 156 9.24 2.90 9.25
C LEU A 156 9.05 3.60 10.61
N GLY A 157 10.12 4.12 11.22
CA GLY A 157 10.03 4.93 12.43
C GLY A 157 9.21 6.22 12.22
N LEU A 158 9.42 6.93 11.09
CA LEU A 158 8.62 8.10 10.74
C LEU A 158 7.14 7.72 10.57
N ALA A 159 6.84 6.60 9.91
CA ALA A 159 5.47 6.11 9.74
C ALA A 159 4.82 5.81 11.10
N ARG A 160 5.55 5.14 12.03
CA ARG A 160 5.10 4.89 13.39
C ARG A 160 4.72 6.18 14.12
N ASP A 161 5.55 7.20 14.01
CA ASP A 161 5.43 8.42 14.83
C ASP A 161 4.46 9.44 14.22
N ARG A 162 4.32 9.47 12.87
CA ARG A 162 3.68 10.57 12.14
C ARG A 162 2.55 10.15 11.19
N ALA A 163 2.25 8.86 11.06
CA ALA A 163 1.23 8.37 10.14
C ALA A 163 0.36 7.29 10.78
N ALA A 164 -0.70 6.86 10.09
CA ALA A 164 -1.47 5.67 10.45
C ALA A 164 -0.61 4.40 10.38
N GLY A 165 0.40 4.38 9.49
CA GLY A 165 1.27 3.24 9.30
C GLY A 165 2.06 3.28 8.00
N ALA A 166 2.44 2.11 7.53
CA ALA A 166 3.33 1.92 6.40
C ALA A 166 2.76 0.97 5.33
N ILE A 167 3.07 1.27 4.07
CA ILE A 167 2.86 0.40 2.91
C ILE A 167 4.20 0.07 2.26
N PRO A 168 4.85 -1.03 2.66
CA PRO A 168 6.04 -1.54 1.97
C PRO A 168 5.67 -2.15 0.61
N TYR A 169 6.52 -1.95 -0.38
CA TYR A 169 6.36 -2.49 -1.73
C TYR A 169 7.53 -3.38 -2.09
N LEU A 170 7.27 -4.46 -2.84
CA LEU A 170 8.29 -5.43 -3.28
C LEU A 170 9.06 -6.04 -2.08
N VAL A 171 8.35 -6.66 -1.16
CA VAL A 171 8.91 -7.20 0.06
C VAL A 171 8.45 -8.63 0.36
N PRO A 172 9.34 -9.52 0.82
CA PRO A 172 8.95 -10.84 1.31
C PRO A 172 8.42 -10.77 2.76
N PRO A 173 7.75 -11.83 3.29
CA PRO A 173 7.26 -11.89 4.68
C PRO A 173 8.33 -11.63 5.75
N GLY A 174 9.60 -11.94 5.45
CA GLY A 174 10.73 -11.62 6.34
C GLY A 174 10.88 -10.12 6.61
N HIS A 175 10.67 -9.28 5.60
CA HIS A 175 10.61 -7.83 5.77
C HIS A 175 9.43 -7.40 6.65
N THR A 176 8.25 -7.98 6.43
CA THR A 176 7.05 -7.66 7.21
C THR A 176 7.29 -7.87 8.71
N ARG A 177 7.96 -8.97 9.10
CA ARG A 177 8.33 -9.21 10.50
C ARG A 177 9.27 -8.14 11.05
N GLN A 178 10.28 -7.73 10.28
CA GLN A 178 11.20 -6.65 10.67
C GLN A 178 10.48 -5.30 10.75
N ALA A 179 9.60 -5.00 9.78
CA ALA A 179 8.80 -3.78 9.76
C ALA A 179 7.86 -3.70 10.97
N ARG A 180 7.20 -4.80 11.33
CA ARG A 180 6.35 -4.86 12.53
C ARG A 180 7.16 -4.62 13.80
N ALA A 181 8.36 -5.16 13.91
CA ALA A 181 9.23 -4.91 15.06
C ALA A 181 9.60 -3.42 15.22
N VAL A 182 9.77 -2.69 14.11
CA VAL A 182 10.05 -1.25 14.14
C VAL A 182 8.81 -0.42 14.41
N LEU A 183 7.67 -0.77 13.79
CA LEU A 183 6.40 -0.06 13.95
C LEU A 183 5.81 -0.25 15.35
N GLY A 184 6.05 -1.40 15.98
CA GLY A 184 5.37 -1.79 17.20
C GLY A 184 3.89 -2.15 16.96
N PRO A 185 3.10 -2.41 18.00
CA PRO A 185 1.67 -2.66 17.88
C PRO A 185 0.90 -1.36 17.56
N GLY A 186 -0.17 -1.48 16.80
CA GLY A 186 -1.12 -0.38 16.54
C GLY A 186 -1.01 0.28 15.17
N PRO A 187 0.16 0.76 14.70
CA PRO A 187 0.25 1.32 13.35
C PRO A 187 -0.02 0.27 12.27
N LEU A 188 -0.77 0.68 11.23
CA LEU A 188 -1.08 -0.15 10.07
C LEU A 188 0.20 -0.63 9.37
N LEU A 189 0.28 -1.91 9.07
CA LEU A 189 1.29 -2.49 8.19
C LEU A 189 0.60 -3.23 7.04
N ALA A 190 0.67 -2.64 5.84
CA ALA A 190 -0.01 -3.10 4.64
C ALA A 190 0.98 -3.37 3.49
N PRO A 191 1.78 -4.45 3.54
CA PRO A 191 2.71 -4.78 2.45
C PRO A 191 1.97 -5.10 1.16
N GLU A 192 2.54 -4.66 0.04
CA GLU A 192 2.18 -5.17 -1.28
C GLU A 192 2.86 -6.52 -1.52
N HIS A 193 2.17 -7.44 -2.19
CA HIS A 193 2.74 -8.70 -2.67
C HIS A 193 2.19 -9.07 -4.05
N LYS A 194 3.11 -9.45 -4.96
CA LYS A 194 2.77 -9.83 -6.32
C LYS A 194 2.17 -11.23 -6.38
N VAL A 195 1.28 -11.42 -7.34
CA VAL A 195 0.54 -12.68 -7.53
C VAL A 195 0.51 -13.06 -9.00
N VAL A 196 0.78 -14.32 -9.30
CA VAL A 196 0.61 -14.94 -10.63
C VAL A 196 -0.26 -16.19 -10.48
N LEU A 197 -1.41 -16.20 -11.14
CA LEU A 197 -2.32 -17.37 -11.18
C LEU A 197 -1.85 -18.37 -12.25
N ASP A 198 -0.76 -19.07 -11.97
CA ASP A 198 -0.23 -20.13 -12.80
C ASP A 198 0.40 -21.21 -11.90
N THR A 199 0.08 -22.47 -12.16
CA THR A 199 0.60 -23.64 -11.44
C THR A 199 1.90 -24.18 -12.01
N ASP A 200 2.29 -23.75 -13.22
CA ASP A 200 3.61 -24.00 -13.79
C ASP A 200 4.62 -22.99 -13.19
N PRO A 201 5.57 -23.42 -12.36
CA PRO A 201 6.47 -22.50 -11.68
C PRO A 201 7.40 -21.73 -12.64
N ASP A 202 7.75 -22.31 -13.78
CA ASP A 202 8.66 -21.65 -14.72
C ASP A 202 7.93 -20.54 -15.48
N GLN A 203 6.67 -20.78 -15.90
CA GLN A 203 5.83 -19.75 -16.50
C GLN A 203 5.48 -18.65 -15.48
N ALA A 204 5.12 -19.02 -14.26
CA ALA A 204 4.84 -18.07 -13.19
C ALA A 204 6.03 -17.18 -12.87
N ARG A 205 7.24 -17.73 -12.75
CA ARG A 205 8.48 -16.97 -12.55
C ARG A 205 8.79 -16.08 -13.74
N ALA A 206 8.62 -16.57 -14.98
CA ALA A 206 8.84 -15.76 -16.17
C ALA A 206 7.94 -14.53 -16.18
N LEU A 207 6.65 -14.70 -15.92
CA LEU A 207 5.70 -13.59 -15.82
C LEU A 207 6.02 -12.68 -14.62
N GLY A 208 6.31 -13.23 -13.46
CA GLY A 208 6.71 -12.48 -12.26
C GLY A 208 7.92 -11.58 -12.49
N ARG A 209 8.92 -12.07 -13.24
CA ARG A 209 10.12 -11.30 -13.61
C ARG A 209 9.81 -10.04 -14.40
N THR A 210 8.78 -10.03 -15.22
CA THR A 210 8.40 -8.82 -16.00
C THR A 210 8.16 -7.62 -15.09
N THR A 211 7.64 -7.85 -13.89
CA THR A 211 7.34 -6.82 -12.91
C THR A 211 8.48 -6.63 -11.89
N VAL A 212 9.20 -7.70 -11.50
CA VAL A 212 10.28 -7.62 -10.51
C VAL A 212 11.56 -7.02 -11.10
N HIS A 213 11.97 -7.46 -12.30
CA HIS A 213 13.23 -7.07 -12.92
C HIS A 213 13.48 -5.55 -12.99
N PRO A 214 12.53 -4.69 -13.41
CA PRO A 214 12.76 -3.25 -13.45
C PRO A 214 13.12 -2.65 -12.08
N HIS A 215 12.63 -3.25 -10.99
CA HIS A 215 12.91 -2.79 -9.62
C HIS A 215 14.29 -3.23 -9.11
N LEU A 216 14.90 -4.28 -9.68
CA LEU A 216 16.26 -4.71 -9.33
C LEU A 216 17.34 -3.71 -9.81
N GLY A 217 17.00 -2.78 -10.70
CA GLY A 217 17.83 -1.62 -11.05
C GLY A 217 17.74 -0.45 -10.06
N MET A 218 16.83 -0.51 -9.07
CA MET A 218 16.55 0.61 -8.16
C MET A 218 17.21 0.39 -6.79
N VAL A 219 18.08 1.31 -6.39
CA VAL A 219 18.93 1.19 -5.18
C VAL A 219 18.14 0.99 -3.89
N ASN A 220 16.98 1.61 -3.76
CA ASN A 220 16.14 1.46 -2.57
C ASN A 220 15.65 0.01 -2.35
N TYR A 221 15.27 -0.70 -3.42
CA TYR A 221 14.83 -2.09 -3.33
C TYR A 221 16.01 -3.04 -3.13
N THR A 222 17.06 -2.93 -3.94
CA THR A 222 18.22 -3.82 -3.82
C THR A 222 18.93 -3.65 -2.47
N SER A 223 19.04 -2.42 -1.95
CA SER A 223 19.56 -2.18 -0.59
C SER A 223 18.67 -2.77 0.49
N ASN A 224 17.34 -2.81 0.29
CA ASN A 224 16.42 -3.46 1.22
C ASN A 224 16.56 -4.98 1.17
N LEU A 225 16.62 -5.56 -0.02
CA LEU A 225 16.78 -7.00 -0.22
C LEU A 225 18.12 -7.49 0.35
N ARG A 226 19.24 -6.75 0.14
CA ARG A 226 20.53 -7.07 0.77
C ARG A 226 20.46 -7.07 2.30
N ARG A 227 19.74 -6.13 2.91
CA ARG A 227 19.51 -6.13 4.38
C ARG A 227 18.73 -7.36 4.87
N LEU A 228 17.95 -7.98 4.00
CA LEU A 228 17.21 -9.22 4.27
C LEU A 228 18.04 -10.48 4.02
N GLY A 229 19.28 -10.33 3.55
CA GLY A 229 20.22 -11.43 3.31
C GLY A 229 20.29 -11.94 1.87
N TRP A 230 19.60 -11.29 0.92
CA TRP A 230 19.73 -11.62 -0.50
C TRP A 230 21.10 -11.21 -1.02
N THR A 231 21.74 -12.10 -1.75
CA THR A 231 23.08 -11.91 -2.30
C THR A 231 23.05 -11.09 -3.61
N ASP A 232 24.23 -10.61 -4.06
CA ASP A 232 24.33 -9.95 -5.35
C ASP A 232 24.01 -10.92 -6.50
N ASP A 233 24.30 -12.21 -6.34
CA ASP A 233 23.92 -13.23 -7.33
C ASP A 233 22.41 -13.37 -7.43
N ASP A 234 21.68 -13.34 -6.30
CA ASP A 234 20.22 -13.35 -6.30
C ASP A 234 19.62 -12.12 -6.96
N LEU A 235 20.28 -10.97 -6.86
CA LEU A 235 19.81 -9.69 -7.39
C LEU A 235 20.26 -9.43 -8.83
N SER A 236 21.15 -10.29 -9.38
CA SER A 236 21.70 -10.10 -10.72
C SER A 236 20.68 -10.45 -11.81
N GLY A 237 20.86 -9.85 -13.00
CA GLY A 237 20.01 -10.11 -14.16
C GLY A 237 18.53 -9.85 -13.86
N SER A 238 17.70 -10.87 -14.05
CA SER A 238 16.25 -10.81 -13.77
C SER A 238 15.84 -11.37 -12.40
N GLY A 239 16.81 -11.63 -11.54
CA GLY A 239 16.64 -12.21 -10.21
C GLY A 239 16.68 -13.74 -10.20
N SER A 240 17.25 -14.34 -9.13
CA SER A 240 17.23 -15.79 -8.92
C SER A 240 15.80 -16.31 -8.78
N ASP A 241 15.57 -17.60 -9.07
CA ASP A 241 14.26 -18.24 -8.87
C ASP A 241 13.81 -18.12 -7.41
N ALA A 242 14.72 -18.31 -6.47
CA ALA A 242 14.44 -18.18 -5.04
C ALA A 242 13.98 -16.75 -4.66
N LEU A 243 14.58 -15.72 -5.26
CA LEU A 243 14.15 -14.34 -5.06
C LEU A 243 12.76 -14.09 -5.64
N ILE A 244 12.51 -14.58 -6.86
CA ILE A 244 11.20 -14.45 -7.50
C ILE A 244 10.13 -15.15 -6.66
N ASP A 245 10.35 -16.37 -6.22
CA ASP A 245 9.41 -17.13 -5.38
C ASP A 245 9.15 -16.46 -4.01
N ALA A 246 10.11 -15.66 -3.52
CA ALA A 246 9.93 -14.89 -2.30
C ALA A 246 9.13 -13.60 -2.49
N LEU A 247 9.09 -13.03 -3.70
CA LEU A 247 8.47 -11.76 -4.04
C LEU A 247 7.16 -11.90 -4.82
N VAL A 248 6.89 -13.08 -5.37
CA VAL A 248 5.75 -13.37 -6.23
C VAL A 248 5.09 -14.66 -5.78
N ALA A 249 3.91 -14.55 -5.20
CA ALA A 249 3.08 -15.71 -4.88
C ALA A 249 2.49 -16.28 -6.18
N HIS A 250 2.66 -17.58 -6.40
CA HIS A 250 2.14 -18.25 -7.59
C HIS A 250 1.57 -19.63 -7.27
N GLY A 251 0.82 -20.18 -8.20
CA GLY A 251 0.15 -21.47 -8.08
C GLY A 251 -1.36 -21.38 -8.22
N SER A 252 -2.06 -22.36 -7.65
CA SER A 252 -3.51 -22.35 -7.49
C SER A 252 -3.97 -21.24 -6.55
N PRO A 253 -5.24 -20.83 -6.56
CA PRO A 253 -5.77 -19.84 -5.62
C PRO A 253 -5.51 -20.17 -4.15
N ALA A 254 -5.58 -21.45 -3.77
CA ALA A 254 -5.32 -21.91 -2.40
C ALA A 254 -3.84 -21.77 -2.00
N GLU A 255 -2.90 -22.11 -2.90
CA GLU A 255 -1.47 -21.95 -2.67
C GLU A 255 -1.08 -20.47 -2.56
N ILE A 256 -1.65 -19.61 -3.42
CA ILE A 256 -1.46 -18.16 -3.36
C ILE A 256 -2.01 -17.59 -2.04
N ALA A 257 -3.21 -17.98 -1.62
CA ALA A 257 -3.78 -17.54 -0.36
C ALA A 257 -2.92 -17.93 0.85
N ALA A 258 -2.35 -19.14 0.85
CA ALA A 258 -1.41 -19.58 1.87
C ALA A 258 -0.13 -18.74 1.87
N GLN A 259 0.41 -18.39 0.70
CA GLN A 259 1.61 -17.56 0.59
C GLN A 259 1.36 -16.13 1.07
N LEU A 260 0.23 -15.51 0.69
CA LEU A 260 -0.16 -14.17 1.16
C LEU A 260 -0.41 -14.15 2.69
N THR A 261 -0.97 -15.22 3.25
CA THR A 261 -1.21 -15.34 4.70
C THR A 261 0.08 -15.28 5.51
N ARG A 262 1.23 -15.70 4.95
CA ARG A 262 2.55 -15.57 5.62
C ARG A 262 2.89 -14.11 5.99
N HIS A 263 2.39 -13.11 5.26
CA HIS A 263 2.52 -11.71 5.65
C HIS A 263 1.70 -11.37 6.89
N LEU A 264 0.46 -11.89 6.98
CA LEU A 264 -0.38 -11.72 8.16
C LEU A 264 0.25 -12.39 9.39
N ASP A 265 0.78 -13.61 9.23
CA ASP A 265 1.50 -14.32 10.28
C ASP A 265 2.80 -13.60 10.70
N ALA A 266 3.39 -12.84 9.78
CA ALA A 266 4.56 -12.00 10.04
C ALA A 266 4.20 -10.65 10.68
N GLY A 267 2.91 -10.37 10.92
CA GLY A 267 2.41 -9.19 11.60
C GLY A 267 1.86 -8.08 10.70
N ALA A 268 1.56 -8.36 9.43
CA ALA A 268 0.76 -7.42 8.62
C ALA A 268 -0.68 -7.38 9.12
N ASP A 269 -1.32 -6.22 9.04
CA ASP A 269 -2.76 -6.04 9.31
C ASP A 269 -3.58 -6.25 8.03
N HIS A 270 -2.98 -5.96 6.89
CA HIS A 270 -3.59 -6.00 5.57
C HIS A 270 -2.52 -6.40 4.54
N VAL A 271 -2.90 -7.11 3.49
CA VAL A 271 -2.01 -7.45 2.36
C VAL A 271 -2.62 -6.93 1.07
N CYS A 272 -1.85 -6.11 0.36
CA CYS A 272 -2.25 -5.55 -0.93
C CYS A 272 -1.75 -6.49 -2.04
N LEU A 273 -2.61 -7.32 -2.62
CA LEU A 273 -2.18 -8.20 -3.70
C LEU A 273 -2.14 -7.46 -5.04
N GLN A 274 -1.04 -7.64 -5.77
CA GLN A 274 -0.84 -7.16 -7.13
C GLN A 274 -0.91 -8.35 -8.10
N LEU A 275 -2.07 -8.59 -8.68
CA LEU A 275 -2.21 -9.63 -9.71
C LEU A 275 -1.51 -9.19 -11.00
N ILE A 276 -0.49 -9.95 -11.40
CA ILE A 276 0.19 -9.81 -12.69
C ILE A 276 -0.59 -10.60 -13.73
N THR A 277 -0.94 -9.94 -14.82
CA THR A 277 -1.63 -10.51 -15.98
C THR A 277 -0.88 -10.12 -17.23
N ASP A 278 -1.18 -10.78 -18.34
CA ASP A 278 -0.75 -10.31 -19.65
C ASP A 278 -1.22 -8.88 -19.91
N GLU A 279 -0.49 -8.15 -20.76
CA GLU A 279 -0.82 -6.78 -21.11
C GLU A 279 -2.24 -6.68 -21.71
N GLY A 280 -3.04 -5.76 -21.18
CA GLY A 280 -4.42 -5.53 -21.62
C GLY A 280 -5.44 -6.57 -21.14
N ALA A 281 -5.04 -7.62 -20.43
CA ALA A 281 -6.00 -8.61 -19.91
C ALA A 281 -6.87 -8.04 -18.78
N ASP A 282 -8.15 -8.43 -18.77
CA ASP A 282 -9.07 -8.12 -17.67
C ASP A 282 -8.65 -8.89 -16.39
N PRO A 283 -8.35 -8.22 -15.28
CA PRO A 283 -7.95 -8.88 -14.04
C PRO A 283 -9.13 -9.46 -13.24
N LEU A 284 -10.38 -9.09 -13.54
CA LEU A 284 -11.56 -9.51 -12.75
C LEU A 284 -11.73 -11.03 -12.67
N PRO A 285 -11.52 -11.83 -13.73
CA PRO A 285 -11.56 -13.28 -13.61
C PRO A 285 -10.55 -13.83 -12.58
N GLY A 286 -9.34 -13.28 -12.55
CA GLY A 286 -8.32 -13.66 -11.58
C GLY A 286 -8.70 -13.26 -10.13
N TYR A 287 -9.19 -12.05 -9.92
CA TYR A 287 -9.70 -11.63 -8.60
C TYR A 287 -10.87 -12.51 -8.14
N ARG A 288 -11.78 -12.88 -9.05
CA ARG A 288 -12.89 -13.79 -8.76
C ARG A 288 -12.42 -15.19 -8.36
N ALA A 289 -11.35 -15.69 -8.97
CA ALA A 289 -10.77 -16.98 -8.59
C ALA A 289 -10.09 -16.93 -7.22
N LEU A 290 -9.46 -15.80 -6.86
CA LEU A 290 -8.75 -15.62 -5.60
C LEU A 290 -9.69 -15.33 -4.40
N ALA A 291 -10.77 -14.61 -4.61
CA ALA A 291 -11.61 -14.11 -3.52
C ALA A 291 -12.10 -15.22 -2.55
N PRO A 292 -12.64 -16.37 -3.01
CA PRO A 292 -13.06 -17.44 -2.09
C PRO A 292 -11.89 -18.06 -1.30
N ALA A 293 -10.73 -18.24 -1.94
CA ALA A 293 -9.54 -18.78 -1.28
C ALA A 293 -8.98 -17.83 -0.19
N LEU A 294 -9.22 -16.53 -0.34
CA LEU A 294 -8.87 -15.49 0.64
C LEU A 294 -9.94 -15.30 1.71
N GLY A 295 -11.05 -16.08 1.68
CA GLY A 295 -12.16 -15.98 2.61
C GLY A 295 -13.02 -14.73 2.39
N LEU A 296 -13.07 -14.21 1.17
CA LEU A 296 -13.93 -13.11 0.76
C LEU A 296 -15.23 -13.66 0.13
N SER A 297 -16.34 -12.96 0.33
CA SER A 297 -17.68 -13.37 -0.12
C SER A 297 -18.51 -12.15 -0.51
#